data_88a6c3382a43b1265a00b89223d90ac7
#
_entry.id   88a6c3382a43b1265a00b89223d90ac7
#
_cell.length_a   1.000
_cell.length_b   1.000
_cell.length_c   1.000
_cell.angle_alpha   90.00
_cell.angle_beta   90.00
_cell.angle_gamma   90.00
#
_symmetry.space_group_name_H-M   'P 1'
#
loop_
_entity.id
_entity.type
_entity.pdbx_description
1 polymer ?
#
loop_
_entity_poly.entity_id
_entity_poly.type
_entity_poly.pdbx_seq_one_letter_code
_entity_poly.pdbx_strand_id
1 'polypeptide(L)'
;MHKKQQQDQSQIKWISDFIWNIADDRLRDVYVRGKYRDVILPFTVLRRLDAVLEATKDAVLERKKLLDAHKVVEQDGALRMAAGQAFYNVSEFTLAKLKASAAGQRLRDDFIAYLDGFSPNVQEILAKFSFHNQIQKLVDSHVLGYLIEDFLDPEVNLSPLPVKDADGRIKLPPLDNHGIGTVFEELIRRFNEDNNEEAGEHFTPRDVVQLMAKLLFLPVAERIESSTYSLYDGSCGTGGMLTVAEESLHELAGQHGKEVSIHLFGQEISDETYAICKADLLLKGEGEEAENIVGGADKSTLSADQFRSREFDFMISNPPYGCLLYTSP
;
A
#
# COMPACT_ATOMS: atom_id res chain seq x y z
N MET A 1 -5.32 -21.55 -18.52
CA MET A 1 -5.62 -20.23 -17.96
C MET A 1 -6.68 -20.29 -16.85
N HIS A 2 -7.91 -20.72 -17.07
CA HIS A 2 -8.99 -20.73 -16.04
C HIS A 2 -8.66 -21.37 -14.67
N LYS A 3 -7.91 -22.49 -14.64
CA LYS A 3 -7.56 -23.14 -13.36
C LYS A 3 -6.56 -22.34 -12.51
N LYS A 4 -5.63 -21.62 -13.13
CA LYS A 4 -4.66 -20.77 -12.43
C LYS A 4 -5.36 -19.55 -11.84
N GLN A 5 -6.21 -18.88 -12.61
CA GLN A 5 -7.01 -17.75 -12.14
C GLN A 5 -7.95 -18.12 -10.99
N GLN A 6 -8.59 -19.31 -11.02
CA GLN A 6 -9.42 -19.77 -9.90
C GLN A 6 -8.60 -20.08 -8.64
N GLN A 7 -7.38 -20.59 -8.78
CA GLN A 7 -6.50 -20.89 -7.66
C GLN A 7 -5.98 -19.59 -7.03
N ASP A 8 -5.63 -18.60 -7.84
CA ASP A 8 -5.19 -17.28 -7.39
C ASP A 8 -6.31 -16.54 -6.63
N GLN A 9 -7.54 -16.57 -7.14
CA GLN A 9 -8.70 -15.96 -6.45
C GLN A 9 -9.03 -16.65 -5.11
N SER A 10 -8.89 -17.97 -5.02
CA SER A 10 -9.13 -18.69 -3.77
C SER A 10 -8.07 -18.36 -2.71
N GLN A 11 -6.81 -18.20 -3.11
CA GLN A 11 -5.72 -17.78 -2.23
C GLN A 11 -5.93 -16.37 -1.71
N ILE A 12 -6.26 -15.42 -2.59
CA ILE A 12 -6.53 -14.03 -2.23
C ILE A 12 -7.66 -13.94 -1.21
N LYS A 13 -8.78 -14.62 -1.50
CA LYS A 13 -9.91 -14.65 -0.57
C LYS A 13 -9.53 -15.21 0.78
N TRP A 14 -8.80 -16.33 0.80
CA TRP A 14 -8.38 -16.98 2.04
C TRP A 14 -7.47 -16.06 2.87
N ILE A 15 -6.49 -15.39 2.24
CA ILE A 15 -5.61 -14.42 2.92
C ILE A 15 -6.41 -13.25 3.48
N SER A 16 -7.34 -12.69 2.70
CA SER A 16 -8.19 -11.58 3.15
C SER A 16 -9.07 -11.99 4.34
N ASP A 17 -9.65 -13.20 4.30
CA ASP A 17 -10.45 -13.75 5.39
C ASP A 17 -9.58 -13.99 6.64
N PHE A 18 -8.36 -14.48 6.47
CA PHE A 18 -7.42 -14.70 7.56
C PHE A 18 -7.06 -13.40 8.26
N ILE A 19 -6.66 -12.36 7.51
CA ILE A 19 -6.31 -11.04 8.08
C ILE A 19 -7.53 -10.41 8.76
N TRP A 20 -8.73 -10.56 8.17
CA TRP A 20 -9.97 -10.11 8.77
C TRP A 20 -10.25 -10.77 10.12
N ASN A 21 -10.02 -12.07 10.22
CA ASN A 21 -10.18 -12.81 11.47
C ASN A 21 -9.19 -12.35 12.55
N ILE A 22 -7.93 -12.01 12.19
CA ILE A 22 -6.99 -11.39 13.12
C ILE A 22 -7.60 -10.12 13.73
N ALA A 23 -8.22 -9.25 12.91
CA ALA A 23 -8.87 -8.03 13.39
C ALA A 23 -9.95 -8.33 14.44
N ASP A 24 -10.85 -9.26 14.12
CA ASP A 24 -11.97 -9.58 15.00
C ASP A 24 -11.52 -10.32 16.27
N ASP A 25 -10.55 -11.23 16.18
CA ASP A 25 -10.07 -12.02 17.31
C ASP A 25 -9.18 -11.21 18.28
N ARG A 26 -8.35 -10.28 17.77
CA ARG A 26 -7.37 -9.57 18.59
C ARG A 26 -7.81 -8.18 19.02
N LEU A 27 -8.67 -7.51 18.25
CA LEU A 27 -9.01 -6.11 18.51
C LEU A 27 -10.39 -5.91 19.17
N ARG A 28 -11.24 -6.95 19.21
CA ARG A 28 -12.63 -6.87 19.67
C ARG A 28 -12.80 -6.19 21.04
N ASP A 29 -11.95 -6.54 21.99
CA ASP A 29 -12.04 -6.03 23.36
C ASP A 29 -11.21 -4.76 23.61
N VAL A 30 -10.44 -4.32 22.60
CA VAL A 30 -9.49 -3.20 22.72
C VAL A 30 -9.94 -2.00 21.91
N TYR A 31 -10.56 -2.23 20.74
CA TYR A 31 -10.99 -1.19 19.82
C TYR A 31 -12.48 -1.31 19.51
N VAL A 32 -13.11 -0.18 19.23
CA VAL A 32 -14.41 -0.19 18.54
C VAL A 32 -14.19 -0.66 17.11
N ARG A 33 -15.14 -1.40 16.57
CA ARG A 33 -14.99 -2.12 15.29
C ARG A 33 -14.52 -1.23 14.14
N GLY A 34 -15.09 -0.01 14.05
CA GLY A 34 -14.69 0.99 13.06
C GLY A 34 -13.24 1.47 13.13
N LYS A 35 -12.51 1.12 14.20
CA LYS A 35 -11.10 1.47 14.39
C LYS A 35 -10.12 0.32 14.17
N TYR A 36 -10.60 -0.85 13.76
CA TYR A 36 -9.73 -1.99 13.44
C TYR A 36 -8.80 -1.66 12.26
N ARG A 37 -9.30 -0.90 11.28
CA ARG A 37 -8.52 -0.48 10.12
C ARG A 37 -7.26 0.30 10.48
N ASP A 38 -7.30 1.13 11.55
CA ASP A 38 -6.16 1.94 12.02
C ASP A 38 -4.97 1.08 12.49
N VAL A 39 -5.20 -0.21 12.71
CA VAL A 39 -4.19 -1.19 13.12
C VAL A 39 -3.89 -2.19 12.00
N ILE A 40 -4.91 -2.79 11.42
CA ILE A 40 -4.76 -3.93 10.50
C ILE A 40 -4.18 -3.52 9.15
N LEU A 41 -4.60 -2.36 8.59
CA LEU A 41 -4.05 -1.90 7.32
C LEU A 41 -2.56 -1.60 7.43
N PRO A 42 -2.07 -0.80 8.41
CA PRO A 42 -0.63 -0.62 8.61
C PRO A 42 0.13 -1.92 8.87
N PHE A 43 -0.42 -2.86 9.65
CA PHE A 43 0.23 -4.15 9.88
C PHE A 43 0.33 -5.00 8.61
N THR A 44 -0.69 -4.99 7.76
CA THR A 44 -0.66 -5.67 6.45
C THR A 44 0.44 -5.09 5.56
N VAL A 45 0.56 -3.76 5.52
CA VAL A 45 1.64 -3.06 4.81
C VAL A 45 3.00 -3.50 5.38
N LEU A 46 3.20 -3.35 6.69
CA LEU A 46 4.46 -3.70 7.37
C LEU A 46 4.87 -5.15 7.09
N ARG A 47 3.94 -6.09 7.19
CA ARG A 47 4.23 -7.51 6.94
C ARG A 47 4.67 -7.77 5.51
N ARG A 48 4.03 -7.12 4.53
CA ARG A 48 4.45 -7.23 3.12
C ARG A 48 5.82 -6.62 2.90
N LEU A 49 6.06 -5.39 3.38
CA LEU A 49 7.34 -4.71 3.23
C LEU A 49 8.48 -5.50 3.90
N ASP A 50 8.26 -6.04 5.10
CA ASP A 50 9.22 -6.89 5.81
C ASP A 50 9.57 -8.13 4.99
N ALA A 51 8.56 -8.80 4.40
CA ALA A 51 8.77 -9.98 3.56
C ALA A 51 9.51 -9.67 2.25
N VAL A 52 9.25 -8.52 1.64
CA VAL A 52 9.95 -8.08 0.41
C VAL A 52 11.42 -7.77 0.70
N LEU A 53 11.70 -7.16 1.86
CA LEU A 53 13.06 -6.77 2.25
C LEU A 53 13.88 -7.91 2.85
N GLU A 54 13.28 -9.07 3.17
CA GLU A 54 13.95 -10.15 3.88
C GLU A 54 15.27 -10.58 3.21
N ALA A 55 15.26 -10.76 1.89
CA ALA A 55 16.42 -11.19 1.14
C ALA A 55 17.56 -10.16 1.04
N THR A 56 17.25 -8.88 1.22
CA THR A 56 18.20 -7.77 1.04
C THR A 56 18.53 -7.04 2.33
N LYS A 57 17.92 -7.45 3.45
CA LYS A 57 18.08 -6.82 4.75
C LYS A 57 19.54 -6.63 5.17
N ASP A 58 20.35 -7.69 5.08
CA ASP A 58 21.74 -7.64 5.46
C ASP A 58 22.54 -6.71 4.54
N ALA A 59 22.29 -6.70 3.25
CA ALA A 59 22.93 -5.79 2.30
C ALA A 59 22.63 -4.32 2.61
N VAL A 60 21.39 -4.01 3.02
CA VAL A 60 21.00 -2.66 3.46
C VAL A 60 21.75 -2.26 4.72
N LEU A 61 21.84 -3.14 5.72
CA LEU A 61 22.56 -2.87 6.96
C LEU A 61 24.05 -2.67 6.75
N GLU A 62 24.68 -3.50 5.90
CA GLU A 62 26.09 -3.33 5.53
C GLU A 62 26.32 -2.01 4.78
N ARG A 63 25.45 -1.68 3.81
CA ARG A 63 25.53 -0.41 3.10
C ARG A 63 25.40 0.76 4.05
N LYS A 64 24.45 0.71 5.01
CA LYS A 64 24.28 1.75 6.03
C LYS A 64 25.56 1.98 6.85
N LYS A 65 26.18 0.90 7.34
CA LYS A 65 27.44 0.97 8.09
C LYS A 65 28.57 1.65 7.28
N LEU A 66 28.69 1.32 6.00
CA LEU A 66 29.69 1.91 5.13
C LEU A 66 29.46 3.41 4.91
N LEU A 67 28.20 3.80 4.66
CA LEU A 67 27.83 5.20 4.46
C LEU A 67 28.08 6.02 5.73
N ASP A 68 27.73 5.49 6.90
CA ASP A 68 27.98 6.14 8.19
C ASP A 68 29.48 6.28 8.48
N ALA A 69 30.27 5.25 8.21
CA ALA A 69 31.75 5.29 8.38
C ALA A 69 32.41 6.38 7.50
N HIS A 70 31.83 6.64 6.31
CA HIS A 70 32.28 7.68 5.39
C HIS A 70 31.57 9.02 5.61
N LYS A 71 30.71 9.12 6.63
CA LYS A 71 29.94 10.34 6.96
C LYS A 71 29.10 10.89 5.79
N VAL A 72 28.57 10.00 4.96
CA VAL A 72 27.68 10.37 3.84
C VAL A 72 26.35 10.85 4.43
N VAL A 73 25.92 12.07 4.08
CA VAL A 73 24.69 12.67 4.59
C VAL A 73 23.49 12.15 3.79
N GLU A 74 23.55 12.24 2.47
CA GLU A 74 22.47 11.79 1.58
C GLU A 74 22.61 10.29 1.29
N GLN A 75 21.86 9.46 2.02
CA GLN A 75 21.98 8.00 1.97
C GLN A 75 20.82 7.31 1.24
N ASP A 76 19.68 7.99 1.06
CA ASP A 76 18.41 7.41 0.61
C ASP A 76 18.57 6.60 -0.69
N GLY A 77 19.11 7.22 -1.74
CA GLY A 77 19.29 6.54 -3.03
C GLY A 77 20.19 5.31 -2.96
N ALA A 78 21.28 5.38 -2.16
CA ALA A 78 22.20 4.24 -2.00
C ALA A 78 21.57 3.08 -1.20
N LEU A 79 20.69 3.38 -0.25
CA LEU A 79 19.96 2.39 0.54
C LEU A 79 18.82 1.76 -0.27
N ARG A 80 18.08 2.52 -1.07
CA ARG A 80 17.10 1.99 -2.03
C ARG A 80 17.76 1.05 -3.04
N MET A 81 18.93 1.41 -3.56
CA MET A 81 19.71 0.53 -4.45
C MET A 81 20.12 -0.78 -3.76
N ALA A 82 20.55 -0.73 -2.50
CA ALA A 82 20.92 -1.92 -1.72
C ALA A 82 19.71 -2.80 -1.42
N ALA A 83 18.54 -2.20 -1.20
CA ALA A 83 17.28 -2.88 -1.01
C ALA A 83 16.70 -3.47 -2.32
N GLY A 84 17.07 -2.91 -3.48
CA GLY A 84 16.44 -3.24 -4.76
C GLY A 84 14.96 -2.87 -4.82
N GLN A 85 14.53 -1.89 -4.01
CA GLN A 85 13.15 -1.46 -3.82
C GLN A 85 13.09 0.07 -3.69
N ALA A 86 11.92 0.65 -3.91
CA ALA A 86 11.67 2.07 -3.66
C ALA A 86 11.65 2.43 -2.16
N PHE A 87 11.88 1.46 -1.29
CA PHE A 87 11.93 1.60 0.16
C PHE A 87 12.98 0.66 0.76
N TYR A 88 13.35 0.92 2.02
CA TYR A 88 14.30 0.11 2.78
C TYR A 88 13.97 0.15 4.27
N ASN A 89 14.68 -0.65 5.06
CA ASN A 89 14.66 -0.58 6.52
C ASN A 89 16.07 -0.79 7.08
N VAL A 90 16.59 0.21 7.81
CA VAL A 90 17.93 0.22 8.42
C VAL A 90 17.94 -0.24 9.88
N SER A 91 16.81 -0.60 10.48
CA SER A 91 16.75 -1.18 11.82
C SER A 91 17.40 -2.58 11.82
N GLU A 92 17.95 -2.99 12.94
CA GLU A 92 18.40 -4.38 13.12
C GLU A 92 17.25 -5.38 13.28
N PHE A 93 16.05 -4.88 13.55
CA PHE A 93 14.85 -5.67 13.75
C PHE A 93 14.16 -6.04 12.43
N THR A 94 13.47 -7.19 12.46
CA THR A 94 12.46 -7.66 11.52
C THR A 94 11.26 -8.12 12.33
N LEU A 95 10.10 -8.32 11.73
CA LEU A 95 8.95 -8.88 12.46
C LEU A 95 9.27 -10.25 13.07
N ALA A 96 10.08 -11.08 12.39
CA ALA A 96 10.52 -12.37 12.92
C ALA A 96 11.40 -12.24 14.15
N LYS A 97 12.34 -11.28 14.18
CA LYS A 97 13.18 -10.99 15.37
C LYS A 97 12.35 -10.43 16.51
N LEU A 98 11.37 -9.56 16.23
CA LEU A 98 10.44 -9.02 17.21
C LEU A 98 9.57 -10.13 17.82
N LYS A 99 9.07 -11.08 17.00
CA LYS A 99 8.37 -12.27 17.51
C LYS A 99 9.23 -13.07 18.49
N ALA A 100 10.48 -13.31 18.16
CA ALA A 100 11.42 -14.03 19.00
C ALA A 100 11.69 -13.34 20.35
N SER A 101 11.61 -11.99 20.40
CA SER A 101 11.79 -11.18 21.60
C SER A 101 10.48 -10.77 22.29
N ALA A 102 9.31 -11.17 21.77
CA ALA A 102 8.00 -10.70 22.20
C ALA A 102 7.67 -10.95 23.69
N ALA A 103 8.31 -11.94 24.33
CA ALA A 103 8.18 -12.18 25.77
C ALA A 103 8.98 -11.20 26.64
N GLY A 104 9.78 -10.32 26.05
CA GLY A 104 10.63 -9.36 26.76
C GLY A 104 9.94 -8.02 27.06
N GLN A 105 10.42 -7.34 28.09
CA GLN A 105 9.92 -6.01 28.50
C GLN A 105 10.23 -4.90 27.46
N ARG A 106 10.97 -5.19 26.38
CA ARG A 106 11.43 -4.22 25.39
C ARG A 106 10.64 -4.22 24.09
N LEU A 107 9.65 -5.08 23.94
CA LEU A 107 8.92 -5.23 22.67
C LEU A 107 8.45 -3.90 22.10
N ARG A 108 7.95 -2.99 22.96
CA ARG A 108 7.52 -1.65 22.55
C ARG A 108 8.65 -0.85 21.89
N ASP A 109 9.77 -0.75 22.57
CA ASP A 109 10.90 0.08 22.12
C ASP A 109 11.56 -0.52 20.88
N ASP A 110 11.69 -1.85 20.85
CA ASP A 110 12.22 -2.60 19.70
C ASP A 110 11.28 -2.45 18.47
N PHE A 111 9.95 -2.48 18.68
CA PHE A 111 8.97 -2.26 17.61
C PHE A 111 9.01 -0.82 17.08
N ILE A 112 9.15 0.19 17.96
CA ILE A 112 9.33 1.59 17.54
C ILE A 112 10.63 1.71 16.73
N ALA A 113 11.76 1.16 17.21
CA ALA A 113 13.02 1.18 16.48
C ALA A 113 12.95 0.46 15.13
N TYR A 114 12.09 -0.57 15.00
CA TYR A 114 11.79 -1.21 13.73
C TYR A 114 11.06 -0.26 12.78
N LEU A 115 10.03 0.45 13.25
CA LEU A 115 9.26 1.41 12.44
C LEU A 115 10.12 2.59 12.01
N ASP A 116 10.91 3.16 12.94
CA ASP A 116 11.80 4.30 12.67
C ASP A 116 12.93 3.96 11.70
N GLY A 117 13.23 2.68 11.53
CA GLY A 117 14.22 2.19 10.57
C GLY A 117 13.77 2.22 9.12
N PHE A 118 12.49 2.40 8.82
CA PHE A 118 12.00 2.48 7.45
C PHE A 118 12.41 3.77 6.75
N SER A 119 12.45 3.72 5.43
CA SER A 119 12.68 4.89 4.56
C SER A 119 11.62 5.97 4.75
N PRO A 120 11.93 7.25 4.43
CA PRO A 120 11.04 8.38 4.68
C PRO A 120 9.64 8.24 4.09
N ASN A 121 9.51 7.66 2.89
CA ASN A 121 8.20 7.42 2.26
C ASN A 121 7.32 6.44 3.03
N VAL A 122 7.89 5.37 3.60
CA VAL A 122 7.16 4.44 4.46
C VAL A 122 6.82 5.08 5.80
N GLN A 123 7.74 5.85 6.39
CA GLN A 123 7.47 6.58 7.62
C GLN A 123 6.33 7.60 7.44
N GLU A 124 6.28 8.30 6.29
CA GLU A 124 5.17 9.19 5.95
C GLU A 124 3.83 8.45 5.94
N ILE A 125 3.76 7.28 5.28
CA ILE A 125 2.55 6.45 5.25
C ILE A 125 2.12 6.07 6.68
N LEU A 126 3.05 5.60 7.52
CA LEU A 126 2.76 5.22 8.90
C LEU A 126 2.30 6.40 9.76
N ALA A 127 2.89 7.58 9.55
CA ALA A 127 2.50 8.81 10.23
C ALA A 127 1.07 9.24 9.83
N LYS A 128 0.73 9.18 8.55
CA LYS A 128 -0.62 9.51 8.03
C LYS A 128 -1.69 8.52 8.51
N PHE A 129 -1.35 7.25 8.68
CA PHE A 129 -2.20 6.28 9.40
C PHE A 129 -2.30 6.57 10.91
N SER A 130 -1.53 7.52 11.45
CA SER A 130 -1.39 7.75 12.89
C SER A 130 -1.01 6.47 13.66
N PHE A 131 -0.26 5.57 13.03
CA PHE A 131 0.00 4.23 13.54
C PHE A 131 0.82 4.23 14.83
N HIS A 132 1.79 5.15 14.98
CA HIS A 132 2.56 5.30 16.21
C HIS A 132 1.67 5.56 17.44
N ASN A 133 0.52 6.22 17.26
CA ASN A 133 -0.43 6.49 18.34
C ASN A 133 -1.13 5.21 18.84
N GLN A 134 -1.14 4.15 18.04
CA GLN A 134 -1.76 2.87 18.40
C GLN A 134 -0.83 1.99 19.25
N ILE A 135 0.50 2.17 19.16
CA ILE A 135 1.49 1.26 19.73
C ILE A 135 1.32 1.13 21.24
N GLN A 136 1.19 2.26 21.96
CA GLN A 136 1.06 2.22 23.41
C GLN A 136 -0.19 1.43 23.84
N LYS A 137 -1.31 1.65 23.17
CA LYS A 137 -2.56 0.94 23.43
C LYS A 137 -2.45 -0.56 23.16
N LEU A 138 -1.77 -0.95 22.06
CA LEU A 138 -1.53 -2.35 21.73
C LEU A 138 -0.61 -3.05 22.74
N VAL A 139 0.35 -2.33 23.29
CA VAL A 139 1.24 -2.84 24.36
C VAL A 139 0.49 -3.00 25.68
N ASP A 140 -0.25 -1.97 26.11
CA ASP A 140 -0.98 -1.98 27.38
C ASP A 140 -2.07 -3.06 27.42
N SER A 141 -2.65 -3.37 26.24
CA SER A 141 -3.63 -4.45 26.10
C SER A 141 -3.01 -5.83 25.83
N HIS A 142 -1.68 -5.93 25.80
CA HIS A 142 -0.92 -7.16 25.47
C HIS A 142 -1.21 -7.75 24.09
N VAL A 143 -1.71 -6.95 23.15
CA VAL A 143 -2.12 -7.41 21.80
C VAL A 143 -0.96 -7.35 20.79
N LEU A 144 0.01 -6.43 20.95
CA LEU A 144 1.08 -6.22 19.98
C LEU A 144 1.84 -7.52 19.64
N GLY A 145 2.22 -8.31 20.66
CA GLY A 145 2.95 -9.56 20.45
C GLY A 145 2.13 -10.60 19.68
N TYR A 146 0.84 -10.71 19.99
CA TYR A 146 -0.06 -11.60 19.26
C TYR A 146 -0.30 -11.17 17.82
N LEU A 147 -0.42 -9.87 17.54
CA LEU A 147 -0.52 -9.37 16.17
C LEU A 147 0.72 -9.74 15.36
N ILE A 148 1.92 -9.53 15.91
CA ILE A 148 3.18 -9.92 15.24
C ILE A 148 3.20 -11.43 14.98
N GLU A 149 2.74 -12.22 15.94
CA GLU A 149 2.68 -13.69 15.80
C GLU A 149 1.71 -14.12 14.71
N ASP A 150 0.49 -13.59 14.70
CA ASP A 150 -0.56 -13.94 13.75
C ASP A 150 -0.19 -13.52 12.32
N PHE A 151 0.39 -12.33 12.13
CA PHE A 151 0.88 -11.89 10.82
C PHE A 151 2.12 -12.68 10.32
N LEU A 152 2.79 -13.41 11.20
CA LEU A 152 3.87 -14.35 10.90
C LEU A 152 3.43 -15.80 10.93
N ASP A 153 2.13 -16.07 10.83
CA ASP A 153 1.61 -17.43 10.79
C ASP A 153 2.22 -18.21 9.61
N PRO A 154 2.76 -19.42 9.84
CA PRO A 154 3.41 -20.22 8.80
C PRO A 154 2.45 -20.77 7.73
N GLU A 155 1.15 -20.58 7.88
CA GLU A 155 0.14 -20.92 6.87
C GLU A 155 -0.16 -19.76 5.92
N VAL A 156 0.33 -18.53 6.21
CA VAL A 156 0.12 -17.34 5.40
C VAL A 156 1.42 -16.89 4.73
N ASN A 157 1.39 -16.72 3.42
CA ASN A 157 2.50 -16.16 2.67
C ASN A 157 2.11 -14.82 2.04
N LEU A 158 2.62 -13.73 2.59
CA LEU A 158 2.51 -12.39 2.01
C LEU A 158 3.79 -11.99 1.22
N SER A 159 4.72 -12.93 1.03
CA SER A 159 5.95 -12.72 0.26
C SER A 159 5.73 -12.87 -1.25
N PRO A 160 6.46 -12.12 -2.10
CA PRO A 160 6.50 -12.38 -3.53
C PRO A 160 7.25 -13.69 -3.88
N LEU A 161 7.85 -14.35 -2.89
CA LEU A 161 8.56 -15.59 -3.05
C LEU A 161 7.76 -16.76 -2.47
N PRO A 162 7.86 -17.96 -3.08
CA PRO A 162 7.18 -19.14 -2.55
C PRO A 162 7.85 -19.62 -1.24
N VAL A 163 7.05 -20.07 -0.29
CA VAL A 163 7.56 -20.80 0.87
C VAL A 163 7.75 -22.27 0.47
N LYS A 164 8.95 -22.82 0.71
CA LYS A 164 9.29 -24.20 0.40
C LYS A 164 9.39 -25.04 1.67
N ASP A 165 9.06 -26.33 1.57
CA ASP A 165 9.31 -27.31 2.61
C ASP A 165 10.78 -27.76 2.64
N ALA A 166 11.12 -28.69 3.56
CA ALA A 166 12.47 -29.22 3.70
C ALA A 166 12.96 -29.99 2.44
N ASP A 167 12.03 -30.48 1.62
CA ASP A 167 12.32 -31.19 0.37
C ASP A 167 12.45 -30.26 -0.84
N GLY A 168 12.30 -28.93 -0.63
CA GLY A 168 12.34 -27.91 -1.67
C GLY A 168 11.04 -27.78 -2.48
N ARG A 169 9.96 -28.48 -2.10
CA ARG A 169 8.65 -28.36 -2.75
C ARG A 169 7.94 -27.09 -2.25
N ILE A 170 7.14 -26.49 -3.13
CA ILE A 170 6.34 -25.32 -2.74
C ILE A 170 5.27 -25.75 -1.73
N LYS A 171 5.41 -25.27 -0.48
CA LYS A 171 4.41 -25.42 0.58
C LYS A 171 3.32 -24.36 0.44
N LEU A 172 3.72 -23.09 0.27
CA LEU A 172 2.81 -21.99 0.01
C LEU A 172 3.24 -21.25 -1.27
N PRO A 173 2.29 -20.96 -2.17
CA PRO A 173 2.60 -20.18 -3.36
C PRO A 173 3.00 -18.76 -3.01
N PRO A 174 3.73 -18.06 -3.90
CA PRO A 174 4.01 -16.64 -3.75
C PRO A 174 2.71 -15.83 -3.85
N LEU A 175 2.69 -14.67 -3.21
CA LEU A 175 1.69 -13.65 -3.45
C LEU A 175 2.37 -12.53 -4.24
N ASP A 176 2.01 -12.40 -5.52
CA ASP A 176 2.56 -11.35 -6.38
C ASP A 176 2.02 -9.95 -6.02
N ASN A 177 2.50 -8.93 -6.70
CA ASN A 177 2.12 -7.55 -6.45
C ASN A 177 0.64 -7.28 -6.74
N HIS A 178 0.09 -7.89 -7.79
CA HIS A 178 -1.35 -7.80 -8.08
C HIS A 178 -2.18 -8.49 -7.00
N GLY A 179 -1.77 -9.66 -6.55
CA GLY A 179 -2.46 -10.41 -5.49
C GLY A 179 -2.51 -9.66 -4.17
N ILE A 180 -1.39 -9.07 -3.71
CA ILE A 180 -1.39 -8.29 -2.46
C ILE A 180 -2.23 -7.01 -2.59
N GLY A 181 -2.19 -6.33 -3.74
CA GLY A 181 -3.06 -5.19 -4.01
C GLY A 181 -4.54 -5.58 -3.90
N THR A 182 -4.93 -6.70 -4.50
CA THR A 182 -6.31 -7.21 -4.39
C THR A 182 -6.71 -7.56 -2.95
N VAL A 183 -5.80 -8.18 -2.17
CA VAL A 183 -6.03 -8.43 -0.72
C VAL A 183 -6.25 -7.11 0.01
N PHE A 184 -5.41 -6.10 -0.24
CA PHE A 184 -5.48 -4.82 0.43
C PHE A 184 -6.75 -4.05 0.09
N GLU A 185 -7.14 -4.00 -1.19
CA GLU A 185 -8.41 -3.43 -1.66
C GLU A 185 -9.62 -4.12 -1.00
N GLU A 186 -9.60 -5.45 -0.88
CA GLU A 186 -10.69 -6.22 -0.24
C GLU A 186 -10.80 -5.90 1.25
N LEU A 187 -9.67 -5.73 1.95
CA LEU A 187 -9.67 -5.30 3.36
C LEU A 187 -10.26 -3.91 3.52
N ILE A 188 -9.86 -2.96 2.68
CA ILE A 188 -10.40 -1.59 2.70
C ILE A 188 -11.91 -1.62 2.47
N ARG A 189 -12.38 -2.36 1.46
CA ARG A 189 -13.81 -2.50 1.16
C ARG A 189 -14.59 -3.02 2.38
N ARG A 190 -14.09 -4.09 3.04
CA ARG A 190 -14.74 -4.68 4.22
C ARG A 190 -14.79 -3.71 5.39
N PHE A 191 -13.71 -2.97 5.66
CA PHE A 191 -13.69 -1.98 6.74
C PHE A 191 -14.65 -0.82 6.47
N ASN A 192 -14.80 -0.38 5.23
CA ASN A 192 -15.75 0.67 4.86
C ASN A 192 -17.21 0.19 5.01
N GLU A 193 -17.51 -1.03 4.56
CA GLU A 193 -18.84 -1.64 4.73
C GLU A 193 -19.21 -1.82 6.22
N ASP A 194 -18.25 -2.23 7.04
CA ASP A 194 -18.46 -2.46 8.48
C ASP A 194 -18.69 -1.14 9.24
N ASN A 195 -18.13 -0.03 8.76
CA ASN A 195 -18.30 1.30 9.35
C ASN A 195 -19.60 2.00 8.93
N ASN A 196 -20.45 1.39 8.11
CA ASN A 196 -21.59 2.06 7.48
C ASN A 196 -21.20 3.39 6.78
N GLU A 197 -19.96 3.51 6.33
CA GLU A 197 -19.53 4.64 5.53
C GLU A 197 -20.32 4.58 4.22
N GLU A 198 -20.98 5.68 3.86
CA GLU A 198 -21.75 5.72 2.63
C GLU A 198 -20.85 5.32 1.45
N ALA A 199 -21.21 4.25 0.77
CA ALA A 199 -20.40 3.62 -0.26
C ALA A 199 -19.95 4.57 -1.40
N GLY A 200 -20.51 5.77 -1.47
CA GLY A 200 -20.19 6.81 -2.46
C GLY A 200 -19.13 7.81 -2.02
N GLU A 201 -18.77 7.89 -0.73
CA GLU A 201 -17.85 8.93 -0.26
C GLU A 201 -16.37 8.55 -0.43
N HIS A 202 -16.04 7.25 -0.39
CA HIS A 202 -14.63 6.81 -0.40
C HIS A 202 -14.31 5.75 -1.47
N PHE A 203 -15.31 5.25 -2.20
CA PHE A 203 -15.10 4.18 -3.17
C PHE A 203 -15.99 4.34 -4.40
N THR A 204 -15.36 4.43 -5.57
CA THR A 204 -16.06 4.38 -6.85
C THR A 204 -16.11 2.91 -7.32
N PRO A 205 -17.31 2.33 -7.57
CA PRO A 205 -17.43 0.95 -8.02
C PRO A 205 -16.57 0.67 -9.26
N ARG A 206 -15.87 -0.47 -9.26
CA ARG A 206 -14.87 -0.81 -10.30
C ARG A 206 -15.48 -0.84 -11.71
N ASP A 207 -16.71 -1.29 -11.86
CA ASP A 207 -17.45 -1.32 -13.14
C ASP A 207 -17.75 0.10 -13.65
N VAL A 208 -18.05 1.04 -12.75
CA VAL A 208 -18.21 2.46 -13.09
C VAL A 208 -16.87 3.05 -13.55
N VAL A 209 -15.78 2.77 -12.85
CA VAL A 209 -14.43 3.24 -13.25
C VAL A 209 -14.04 2.66 -14.61
N GLN A 210 -14.30 1.38 -14.85
CA GLN A 210 -14.07 0.75 -16.15
C GLN A 210 -14.88 1.41 -17.27
N LEU A 211 -16.12 1.80 -17.01
CA LEU A 211 -16.92 2.56 -17.97
C LEU A 211 -16.31 3.92 -18.24
N MET A 212 -15.92 4.65 -17.18
CA MET A 212 -15.26 5.96 -17.31
C MET A 212 -13.95 5.87 -18.10
N ALA A 213 -13.11 4.88 -17.81
CA ALA A 213 -11.86 4.63 -18.52
C ALA A 213 -12.12 4.32 -20.01
N LYS A 214 -13.13 3.51 -20.33
CA LYS A 214 -13.52 3.25 -21.72
C LYS A 214 -14.01 4.51 -22.43
N LEU A 215 -14.82 5.34 -21.77
CA LEU A 215 -15.27 6.61 -22.34
C LEU A 215 -14.11 7.57 -22.60
N LEU A 216 -13.07 7.54 -21.75
CA LEU A 216 -11.88 8.36 -21.88
C LEU A 216 -10.98 7.89 -23.03
N PHE A 217 -10.67 6.59 -23.11
CA PHE A 217 -9.65 6.06 -23.99
C PHE A 217 -10.13 5.61 -25.37
N LEU A 218 -11.36 5.04 -25.50
CA LEU A 218 -11.84 4.54 -26.80
C LEU A 218 -11.90 5.63 -27.89
N PRO A 219 -12.32 6.89 -27.61
CA PRO A 219 -12.32 7.93 -28.64
C PRO A 219 -10.94 8.29 -29.21
N VAL A 220 -9.88 7.93 -28.48
CA VAL A 220 -8.48 8.25 -28.84
C VAL A 220 -7.66 6.99 -29.17
N ALA A 221 -8.27 5.81 -29.15
CA ALA A 221 -7.59 4.52 -29.28
C ALA A 221 -6.65 4.42 -30.49
N GLU A 222 -7.11 4.92 -31.66
CA GLU A 222 -6.30 4.92 -32.89
C GLU A 222 -5.11 5.88 -32.83
N ARG A 223 -5.15 6.88 -31.95
CA ARG A 223 -4.08 7.87 -31.77
C ARG A 223 -3.09 7.52 -30.67
N ILE A 224 -3.37 6.46 -29.89
CA ILE A 224 -2.45 5.96 -28.88
C ILE A 224 -1.24 5.36 -29.59
N GLU A 225 -0.06 5.82 -29.22
CA GLU A 225 1.22 5.34 -29.73
C GLU A 225 2.01 4.60 -28.63
N SER A 226 3.06 3.88 -29.01
CA SER A 226 4.01 3.33 -28.04
C SER A 226 4.83 4.47 -27.44
N SER A 227 4.38 4.95 -26.27
CA SER A 227 4.91 6.14 -25.60
C SER A 227 4.64 6.09 -24.10
N THR A 228 5.13 7.09 -23.37
CA THR A 228 4.83 7.32 -21.98
C THR A 228 3.68 8.33 -21.85
N TYR A 229 2.69 8.01 -21.04
CA TYR A 229 1.52 8.85 -20.77
C TYR A 229 1.44 9.20 -19.29
N SER A 230 0.83 10.33 -18.98
CA SER A 230 0.53 10.78 -17.64
C SER A 230 -0.98 10.76 -17.37
N LEU A 231 -1.38 10.12 -16.30
CA LEU A 231 -2.77 10.02 -15.83
C LEU A 231 -2.92 10.70 -14.47
N TYR A 232 -3.89 11.59 -14.35
CA TYR A 232 -4.09 12.38 -13.14
C TYR A 232 -5.50 12.22 -12.56
N ASP A 233 -5.57 12.10 -11.23
CA ASP A 233 -6.80 12.19 -10.44
C ASP A 233 -6.66 13.23 -9.33
N GLY A 234 -7.42 14.31 -9.41
CA GLY A 234 -7.38 15.44 -8.45
C GLY A 234 -8.11 15.18 -7.13
N SER A 235 -8.79 14.05 -6.99
CA SER A 235 -9.44 13.57 -5.76
C SER A 235 -9.32 12.05 -5.70
N CYS A 236 -8.07 11.58 -5.68
CA CYS A 236 -7.76 10.19 -6.00
C CYS A 236 -8.24 9.19 -4.94
N GLY A 237 -8.64 9.65 -3.74
CA GLY A 237 -9.08 8.76 -2.69
C GLY A 237 -8.02 7.71 -2.37
N THR A 238 -8.42 6.44 -2.44
CA THR A 238 -7.53 5.28 -2.26
C THR A 238 -6.75 4.89 -3.52
N GLY A 239 -6.85 5.64 -4.62
CA GLY A 239 -6.14 5.38 -5.88
C GLY A 239 -6.79 4.38 -6.83
N GLY A 240 -7.95 3.82 -6.47
CA GLY A 240 -8.60 2.78 -7.26
C GLY A 240 -8.97 3.19 -8.68
N MET A 241 -9.31 4.48 -8.91
CA MET A 241 -9.58 4.99 -10.26
C MET A 241 -8.31 5.05 -11.11
N LEU A 242 -7.19 5.48 -10.55
CA LEU A 242 -5.90 5.53 -11.24
C LEU A 242 -5.48 4.14 -11.70
N THR A 243 -5.48 3.15 -10.80
CA THR A 243 -5.06 1.78 -11.10
C THR A 243 -5.95 1.12 -12.17
N VAL A 244 -7.29 1.25 -12.07
CA VAL A 244 -8.20 0.66 -13.05
C VAL A 244 -8.10 1.35 -14.41
N ALA A 245 -7.88 2.66 -14.44
CA ALA A 245 -7.67 3.39 -15.69
C ALA A 245 -6.35 3.00 -16.34
N GLU A 246 -5.27 2.84 -15.58
CA GLU A 246 -3.97 2.34 -16.05
C GLU A 246 -4.12 0.94 -16.69
N GLU A 247 -4.73 -0.02 -15.98
CA GLU A 247 -5.01 -1.35 -16.51
C GLU A 247 -5.77 -1.27 -17.85
N SER A 248 -6.79 -0.41 -17.91
CA SER A 248 -7.63 -0.23 -19.10
C SER A 248 -6.86 0.34 -20.29
N LEU A 249 -5.92 1.27 -20.04
CA LEU A 249 -5.10 1.86 -21.10
C LEU A 249 -4.05 0.85 -21.59
N HIS A 250 -3.42 0.09 -20.70
CA HIS A 250 -2.51 -1.00 -21.07
C HIS A 250 -3.21 -2.06 -21.90
N GLU A 251 -4.41 -2.49 -21.53
CA GLU A 251 -5.20 -3.47 -22.28
C GLU A 251 -5.53 -2.94 -23.69
N LEU A 252 -6.02 -1.70 -23.77
CA LEU A 252 -6.37 -1.07 -25.05
C LEU A 252 -5.16 -0.92 -25.97
N ALA A 253 -4.04 -0.44 -25.45
CA ALA A 253 -2.80 -0.31 -26.22
C ALA A 253 -2.32 -1.67 -26.72
N GLY A 254 -2.35 -2.71 -25.88
CA GLY A 254 -2.00 -4.08 -26.24
C GLY A 254 -2.90 -4.65 -27.35
N GLN A 255 -4.21 -4.36 -27.34
CA GLN A 255 -5.12 -4.75 -28.43
C GLN A 255 -4.76 -4.11 -29.78
N HIS A 256 -4.14 -2.94 -29.77
CA HIS A 256 -3.63 -2.23 -30.95
C HIS A 256 -2.16 -2.51 -31.26
N GLY A 257 -1.52 -3.48 -30.55
CA GLY A 257 -0.11 -3.85 -30.74
C GLY A 257 0.86 -2.75 -30.31
N LYS A 258 0.46 -1.92 -29.33
CA LYS A 258 1.26 -0.83 -28.78
C LYS A 258 1.74 -1.17 -27.36
N GLU A 259 2.92 -0.66 -27.00
CA GLU A 259 3.46 -0.73 -25.65
C GLU A 259 3.46 0.67 -25.06
N VAL A 260 2.79 0.85 -23.92
CA VAL A 260 2.69 2.13 -23.22
C VAL A 260 3.29 2.02 -21.83
N SER A 261 3.89 3.11 -21.36
CA SER A 261 4.24 3.34 -19.96
C SER A 261 3.32 4.43 -19.43
N ILE A 262 2.86 4.30 -18.20
CA ILE A 262 1.90 5.24 -17.63
C ILE A 262 2.44 5.72 -16.29
N HIS A 263 2.52 7.04 -16.12
CA HIS A 263 2.84 7.65 -14.84
C HIS A 263 1.54 8.13 -14.19
N LEU A 264 1.28 7.63 -12.99
CA LEU A 264 0.14 8.00 -12.18
C LEU A 264 0.44 9.23 -11.34
N PHE A 265 -0.50 10.16 -11.28
CA PHE A 265 -0.45 11.35 -10.45
C PHE A 265 -1.76 11.48 -9.69
N GLY A 266 -1.69 11.76 -8.40
CA GLY A 266 -2.89 11.91 -7.59
C GLY A 266 -2.76 13.01 -6.55
N GLN A 267 -3.90 13.59 -6.18
CA GLN A 267 -3.98 14.53 -5.08
C GLN A 267 -5.18 14.17 -4.19
N GLU A 268 -4.95 14.06 -2.87
CA GLU A 268 -5.97 13.64 -1.90
C GLU A 268 -5.89 14.48 -0.62
N ILE A 269 -7.02 15.01 -0.17
CA ILE A 269 -7.09 15.86 1.02
C ILE A 269 -7.11 15.06 2.33
N SER A 270 -7.70 13.87 2.33
CA SER A 270 -7.78 13.01 3.52
C SER A 270 -6.44 12.34 3.79
N ASP A 271 -5.87 12.55 4.97
CA ASP A 271 -4.62 11.91 5.38
C ASP A 271 -4.70 10.37 5.32
N GLU A 272 -5.84 9.81 5.69
CA GLU A 272 -6.05 8.36 5.73
C GLU A 272 -6.13 7.76 4.33
N THR A 273 -7.00 8.30 3.46
CA THR A 273 -7.14 7.81 2.08
C THR A 273 -5.87 8.04 1.27
N TYR A 274 -5.16 9.15 1.49
CA TYR A 274 -3.82 9.40 0.95
C TYR A 274 -2.82 8.30 1.36
N ALA A 275 -2.76 7.96 2.65
CA ALA A 275 -1.89 6.89 3.14
C ALA A 275 -2.22 5.54 2.53
N ILE A 276 -3.51 5.24 2.38
CA ILE A 276 -3.99 4.01 1.73
C ILE A 276 -3.54 3.97 0.26
N CYS A 277 -3.71 5.07 -0.49
CA CYS A 277 -3.29 5.16 -1.89
C CYS A 277 -1.79 4.90 -2.05
N LYS A 278 -0.96 5.60 -1.28
CA LYS A 278 0.50 5.39 -1.32
C LYS A 278 0.90 3.98 -0.91
N ALA A 279 0.25 3.43 0.11
CA ALA A 279 0.51 2.08 0.56
C ALA A 279 0.17 1.04 -0.51
N ASP A 280 -0.98 1.17 -1.18
CA ASP A 280 -1.41 0.28 -2.26
C ASP A 280 -0.40 0.26 -3.42
N LEU A 281 -0.01 1.45 -3.91
CA LEU A 281 1.01 1.57 -4.96
C LEU A 281 2.35 0.96 -4.52
N LEU A 282 2.77 1.21 -3.28
CA LEU A 282 4.00 0.63 -2.75
C LEU A 282 3.95 -0.90 -2.69
N LEU A 283 2.81 -1.47 -2.26
CA LEU A 283 2.58 -2.91 -2.20
C LEU A 283 2.58 -3.57 -3.57
N LYS A 284 2.07 -2.87 -4.59
CA LYS A 284 2.05 -3.29 -6.00
C LYS A 284 3.42 -3.17 -6.67
N GLY A 285 4.42 -2.62 -6.01
CA GLY A 285 5.76 -2.40 -6.54
C GLY A 285 5.89 -1.12 -7.38
N GLU A 286 4.91 -0.25 -7.32
CA GLU A 286 4.80 1.03 -8.01
C GLU A 286 5.29 2.17 -7.09
N GLY A 287 6.44 1.96 -6.46
CA GLY A 287 6.97 2.90 -5.47
C GLY A 287 7.37 4.26 -6.05
N GLU A 288 7.74 4.33 -7.33
CA GLU A 288 8.01 5.59 -8.03
C GLU A 288 6.70 6.35 -8.26
N GLU A 289 5.63 5.67 -8.62
CA GLU A 289 4.30 6.25 -8.79
C GLU A 289 3.73 6.75 -7.44
N ALA A 290 4.03 6.05 -6.35
CA ALA A 290 3.65 6.49 -5.00
C ALA A 290 4.25 7.85 -4.62
N GLU A 291 5.40 8.25 -5.17
CA GLU A 291 5.99 9.58 -4.95
C GLU A 291 5.22 10.69 -5.68
N ASN A 292 4.46 10.35 -6.73
CA ASN A 292 3.61 11.27 -7.48
C ASN A 292 2.22 11.48 -6.84
N ILE A 293 1.92 10.76 -5.76
CA ILE A 293 0.71 10.99 -4.97
C ILE A 293 1.03 12.01 -3.89
N VAL A 294 0.32 13.11 -3.88
CA VAL A 294 0.48 14.19 -2.90
C VAL A 294 -0.82 14.39 -2.13
N GLY A 295 -0.74 14.69 -0.84
CA GLY A 295 -1.96 14.79 -0.05
C GLY A 295 -1.76 15.34 1.36
N GLY A 296 -2.89 15.48 2.02
CA GLY A 296 -3.03 16.04 3.36
C GLY A 296 -4.00 17.21 3.40
N ALA A 297 -4.45 17.56 4.59
CA ALA A 297 -5.49 18.57 4.82
C ALA A 297 -5.16 19.98 4.25
N ASP A 298 -3.89 20.28 4.07
CA ASP A 298 -3.38 21.55 3.50
C ASP A 298 -3.16 21.50 1.99
N LYS A 299 -3.44 20.36 1.34
CA LYS A 299 -3.14 20.11 -0.08
C LYS A 299 -4.38 19.72 -0.87
N SER A 300 -5.48 20.45 -0.67
CA SER A 300 -6.68 20.26 -1.48
C SER A 300 -6.44 20.75 -2.91
N THR A 301 -6.81 19.96 -3.90
CA THR A 301 -6.71 20.32 -5.33
C THR A 301 -7.33 21.69 -5.64
N LEU A 302 -8.44 22.03 -4.98
CA LEU A 302 -9.16 23.28 -5.25
C LEU A 302 -8.53 24.51 -4.58
N SER A 303 -7.82 24.35 -3.47
CA SER A 303 -7.21 25.47 -2.74
C SER A 303 -5.69 25.52 -2.85
N ALA A 304 -5.05 24.39 -3.08
CA ALA A 304 -3.60 24.22 -3.07
C ALA A 304 -3.14 23.17 -4.08
N ASP A 305 -3.50 23.36 -5.37
CA ASP A 305 -3.06 22.47 -6.44
C ASP A 305 -1.53 22.34 -6.44
N GLN A 306 -1.03 21.11 -6.30
CA GLN A 306 0.38 20.78 -6.23
C GLN A 306 1.01 20.60 -7.62
N PHE A 307 0.21 20.52 -8.67
CA PHE A 307 0.63 20.26 -10.04
C PHE A 307 0.37 21.43 -11.00
N ARG A 308 0.31 22.67 -10.51
CA ARG A 308 -0.08 23.89 -11.24
C ARG A 308 0.62 24.12 -12.59
N SER A 309 1.84 23.60 -12.75
CA SER A 309 2.65 23.80 -13.97
C SER A 309 2.74 22.54 -14.81
N ARG A 310 1.97 21.49 -14.48
CA ARG A 310 2.03 20.21 -15.17
C ARG A 310 0.79 20.03 -16.03
N GLU A 311 1.02 19.61 -17.27
CA GLU A 311 -0.02 19.13 -18.17
C GLU A 311 -0.05 17.61 -18.10
N PHE A 312 -1.24 17.03 -18.16
CA PHE A 312 -1.47 15.58 -18.14
C PHE A 312 -2.12 15.15 -19.44
N ASP A 313 -1.74 13.99 -19.94
CA ASP A 313 -2.33 13.40 -21.14
C ASP A 313 -3.78 13.00 -20.90
N PHE A 314 -4.06 12.46 -19.70
CA PHE A 314 -5.38 12.02 -19.30
C PHE A 314 -5.72 12.45 -17.87
N MET A 315 -6.99 12.73 -17.65
CA MET A 315 -7.54 13.01 -16.32
C MET A 315 -8.82 12.19 -16.11
N ILE A 316 -8.93 11.60 -14.93
CA ILE A 316 -10.11 10.86 -14.48
C ILE A 316 -10.31 11.18 -13.00
N SER A 317 -11.51 11.58 -12.58
CA SER A 317 -11.75 11.95 -11.20
C SER A 317 -13.21 11.79 -10.82
N ASN A 318 -13.46 11.42 -9.57
CA ASN A 318 -14.77 11.45 -8.93
C ASN A 318 -14.70 12.35 -7.68
N PRO A 319 -14.91 13.67 -7.84
CA PRO A 319 -14.81 14.60 -6.72
C PRO A 319 -15.93 14.37 -5.70
N PRO A 320 -15.69 14.62 -4.39
CA PRO A 320 -16.67 14.40 -3.34
C PRO A 320 -17.91 15.26 -3.53
N TYR A 321 -19.09 14.67 -3.34
CA TYR A 321 -20.36 15.37 -3.38
C TYR A 321 -20.66 16.08 -2.06
N GLY A 322 -21.32 17.23 -2.11
CA GLY A 322 -21.75 17.96 -0.91
C GLY A 322 -20.63 18.64 -0.14
N CYS A 323 -19.40 18.61 -0.63
CA CYS A 323 -18.33 19.42 -0.08
C CYS A 323 -18.72 20.90 -0.23
N LEU A 324 -18.66 21.68 0.88
CA LEU A 324 -18.98 23.12 0.89
C LEU A 324 -17.89 23.92 0.15
N LEU A 325 -17.70 23.62 -1.14
CA LEU A 325 -16.74 24.32 -2.03
C LEU A 325 -17.06 25.81 -2.22
N TYR A 326 -18.27 26.22 -1.78
CA TYR A 326 -18.78 27.57 -1.96
C TYR A 326 -18.69 28.44 -0.70
N THR A 327 -18.11 27.96 0.40
CA THR A 327 -18.13 28.66 1.69
C THR A 327 -16.76 29.05 2.25
N SER A 328 -15.68 28.92 1.45
CA SER A 328 -14.43 29.60 1.80
C SER A 328 -14.46 31.00 1.19
N PRO A 329 -14.33 32.08 2.01
CA PRO A 329 -14.27 33.46 1.53
C PRO A 329 -13.04 33.73 0.68
#